data_d4fe581f286aa48c2c3b483de8878150
#
_entry.id   d4fe581f286aa48c2c3b483de8878150
#
_cell.length_a   1.000
_cell.length_b   1.000
_cell.length_c   1.000
_cell.angle_alpha   90.00
_cell.angle_beta   90.00
_cell.angle_gamma   90.00
#
_symmetry.space_group_name_H-M   'P 1'
#
loop_
_entity.id
_entity.type
_entity.pdbx_description
1 polymer ?
#
loop_
_entity_poly.entity_id
_entity_poly.type
_entity_poly.pdbx_seq_one_letter_code
_entity_poly.pdbx_strand_id
1 'polypeptide(L)'
;MTEELKWATKLNRLVNVCTMHGVKVRFKRGVQDVFSPDDKDIVINSNRTKEFQLYVLLHEFGHYLIDADPVLQKKFEPVSLAIKHHIVKDQVLILEEEVLAWHLGEQAADKYWISIGPKFRGLKSKCLKAHIKVLTKVHPKKKE
;
A
#
# COMPACT_ATOMS: atom_id res chain seq x y z
N MET A 1 -17.56 -5.98 22.93
CA MET A 1 -17.34 -5.60 21.53
C MET A 1 -16.84 -6.80 20.75
N THR A 2 -17.44 -7.08 19.64
CA THR A 2 -17.02 -8.20 18.81
C THR A 2 -15.69 -7.86 18.12
N GLU A 3 -14.97 -8.88 17.65
CA GLU A 3 -13.74 -8.68 16.90
C GLU A 3 -14.00 -7.85 15.65
N GLU A 4 -15.09 -8.17 14.95
CA GLU A 4 -15.45 -7.45 13.74
C GLU A 4 -15.65 -5.96 13.99
N LEU A 5 -16.38 -5.62 15.05
CA LEU A 5 -16.65 -4.24 15.39
C LEU A 5 -15.37 -3.50 15.81
N LYS A 6 -14.49 -4.20 16.49
CA LYS A 6 -13.21 -3.65 16.90
C LYS A 6 -12.38 -3.23 15.69
N TRP A 7 -12.30 -4.11 14.69
CA TRP A 7 -11.54 -3.80 13.48
C TRP A 7 -12.23 -2.74 12.63
N ALA A 8 -13.57 -2.75 12.59
CA ALA A 8 -14.32 -1.72 11.87
C ALA A 8 -14.06 -0.35 12.48
N THR A 9 -13.97 -0.26 13.81
CA THR A 9 -13.70 1.00 14.50
C THR A 9 -12.31 1.52 14.14
N LYS A 10 -11.31 0.64 14.10
CA LYS A 10 -9.96 1.03 13.71
C LYS A 10 -9.89 1.46 12.26
N LEU A 11 -10.62 0.75 11.39
CA LEU A 11 -10.67 1.10 9.97
C LEU A 11 -11.26 2.50 9.80
N ASN A 12 -12.36 2.79 10.50
CA ASN A 12 -12.97 4.12 10.42
C ASN A 12 -12.03 5.21 10.91
N ARG A 13 -11.24 4.92 11.94
CA ARG A 13 -10.26 5.88 12.42
C ARG A 13 -9.23 6.21 11.34
N LEU A 14 -8.76 5.21 10.62
CA LEU A 14 -7.79 5.45 9.55
C LEU A 14 -8.42 6.19 8.39
N VAL A 15 -9.67 5.87 8.06
CA VAL A 15 -10.39 6.61 7.02
C VAL A 15 -10.44 8.10 7.39
N ASN A 16 -10.71 8.41 8.65
CA ASN A 16 -10.74 9.80 9.10
C ASN A 16 -9.37 10.47 9.00
N VAL A 17 -8.30 9.73 9.30
CA VAL A 17 -6.94 10.24 9.13
C VAL A 17 -6.69 10.58 7.67
N CYS A 18 -7.07 9.69 6.75
CA CYS A 18 -6.92 9.94 5.32
C CYS A 18 -7.68 11.20 4.92
N THR A 19 -8.93 11.34 5.39
CA THR A 19 -9.74 12.51 5.09
C THR A 19 -9.08 13.80 5.57
N MET A 20 -8.46 13.75 6.76
CA MET A 20 -7.75 14.91 7.30
C MET A 20 -6.57 15.32 6.42
N HIS A 21 -6.01 14.38 5.67
CA HIS A 21 -4.92 14.67 4.73
C HIS A 21 -5.45 15.00 3.33
N GLY A 22 -6.75 15.10 3.15
CA GLY A 22 -7.33 15.38 1.85
C GLY A 22 -7.39 14.18 0.93
N VAL A 23 -7.29 12.97 1.49
CA VAL A 23 -7.31 11.73 0.71
C VAL A 23 -8.68 11.09 0.82
N LYS A 24 -9.30 10.81 -0.32
CA LYS A 24 -10.60 10.16 -0.37
C LYS A 24 -10.41 8.65 -0.29
N VAL A 25 -11.25 7.98 0.48
CA VAL A 25 -11.17 6.52 0.57
C VAL A 25 -12.51 5.94 0.13
N ARG A 26 -12.47 5.01 -0.80
CA ARG A 26 -13.66 4.34 -1.30
C ARG A 26 -13.48 2.82 -1.18
N PHE A 27 -14.56 2.16 -0.83
CA PHE A 27 -14.57 0.70 -0.70
C PHE A 27 -15.47 0.13 -1.80
N LYS A 28 -14.91 -0.79 -2.60
CA LYS A 28 -15.65 -1.42 -3.68
C LYS A 28 -15.35 -2.91 -3.69
N ARG A 29 -16.33 -3.70 -4.12
CA ARG A 29 -16.14 -5.14 -4.18
C ARG A 29 -15.37 -5.54 -5.42
N GLY A 30 -14.45 -6.48 -5.25
CA GLY A 30 -13.78 -7.11 -6.38
C GLY A 30 -12.84 -6.23 -7.18
N VAL A 31 -12.38 -5.10 -6.61
CA VAL A 31 -11.45 -4.23 -7.32
C VAL A 31 -10.06 -4.41 -6.76
N GLN A 32 -9.08 -3.92 -7.48
CA GLN A 32 -7.71 -3.89 -6.99
C GLN A 32 -7.52 -2.70 -6.07
N ASP A 33 -6.81 -2.91 -4.96
CA ASP A 33 -6.49 -1.82 -4.05
C ASP A 33 -5.48 -0.90 -4.72
N VAL A 34 -5.70 0.40 -4.63
CA VAL A 34 -4.81 1.33 -5.32
C VAL A 34 -4.92 2.74 -4.74
N PHE A 35 -3.80 3.44 -4.69
CA PHE A 35 -3.74 4.86 -4.43
C PHE A 35 -3.47 5.57 -5.75
N SER A 36 -4.30 6.57 -6.08
CA SER A 36 -4.16 7.36 -7.30
C SER A 36 -3.64 8.75 -6.92
N PRO A 37 -2.38 9.07 -7.25
CA PRO A 37 -1.79 10.35 -6.83
C PRO A 37 -2.51 11.56 -7.41
N ASP A 38 -2.94 11.47 -8.66
CA ASP A 38 -3.57 12.61 -9.33
C ASP A 38 -4.87 13.03 -8.65
N ASP A 39 -5.67 12.07 -8.23
CA ASP A 39 -6.96 12.33 -7.63
C ASP A 39 -6.91 12.33 -6.10
N LYS A 40 -5.79 11.93 -5.52
CA LYS A 40 -5.65 11.73 -4.08
C LYS A 40 -6.77 10.85 -3.56
N ASP A 41 -6.87 9.67 -4.15
CA ASP A 41 -7.98 8.76 -3.96
C ASP A 41 -7.42 7.38 -3.69
N ILE A 42 -7.97 6.70 -2.69
CA ILE A 42 -7.61 5.31 -2.39
C ILE A 42 -8.86 4.47 -2.57
N VAL A 43 -8.74 3.38 -3.33
CA VAL A 43 -9.83 2.42 -3.49
C VAL A 43 -9.40 1.12 -2.85
N ILE A 44 -10.25 0.56 -2.01
CA ILE A 44 -9.96 -0.66 -1.27
C ILE A 44 -10.98 -1.73 -1.64
N ASN A 45 -10.51 -2.94 -1.87
CA ASN A 45 -11.37 -4.07 -2.14
C ASN A 45 -12.07 -4.49 -0.85
N SER A 46 -13.39 -4.37 -0.82
CA SER A 46 -14.18 -4.64 0.37
C SER A 46 -14.55 -6.12 0.54
N ASN A 47 -14.04 -7.00 -0.31
CA ASN A 47 -14.29 -8.44 -0.17
C ASN A 47 -13.48 -9.08 0.97
N ARG A 48 -12.64 -8.32 1.63
CA ARG A 48 -11.81 -8.83 2.73
C ARG A 48 -12.43 -8.52 4.08
N THR A 49 -11.90 -9.14 5.12
CA THR A 49 -12.31 -8.81 6.50
C THR A 49 -11.94 -7.36 6.80
N LYS A 50 -12.58 -6.80 7.83
CA LYS A 50 -12.26 -5.44 8.24
C LYS A 50 -10.82 -5.30 8.68
N GLU A 51 -10.28 -6.32 9.32
CA GLU A 51 -8.87 -6.32 9.71
C GLU A 51 -7.96 -6.17 8.49
N PHE A 52 -8.19 -6.95 7.45
CA PHE A 52 -7.35 -6.90 6.26
C PHE A 52 -7.60 -5.63 5.44
N GLN A 53 -8.83 -5.13 5.42
CA GLN A 53 -9.09 -3.82 4.79
C GLN A 53 -8.28 -2.73 5.47
N LEU A 54 -8.18 -2.76 6.80
CA LEU A 54 -7.36 -1.81 7.54
C LEU A 54 -5.89 -1.90 7.11
N TYR A 55 -5.36 -3.12 7.02
CA TYR A 55 -3.94 -3.30 6.71
C TYR A 55 -3.62 -2.83 5.29
N VAL A 56 -4.51 -3.12 4.35
CA VAL A 56 -4.32 -2.68 2.98
C VAL A 56 -4.45 -1.16 2.88
N LEU A 57 -5.38 -0.58 3.64
CA LEU A 57 -5.51 0.88 3.65
C LEU A 57 -4.25 1.54 4.23
N LEU A 58 -3.65 0.95 5.27
CA LEU A 58 -2.38 1.44 5.78
C LEU A 58 -1.31 1.43 4.69
N HIS A 59 -1.27 0.38 3.90
CA HIS A 59 -0.30 0.27 2.82
C HIS A 59 -0.52 1.34 1.75
N GLU A 60 -1.77 1.53 1.32
CA GLU A 60 -2.06 2.55 0.32
C GLU A 60 -1.84 3.96 0.86
N PHE A 61 -2.12 4.17 2.14
CA PHE A 61 -1.81 5.44 2.80
C PHE A 61 -0.30 5.66 2.82
N GLY A 62 0.48 4.58 2.96
CA GLY A 62 1.94 4.65 2.85
C GLY A 62 2.37 5.18 1.49
N HIS A 63 1.72 4.72 0.41
CA HIS A 63 2.00 5.26 -0.92
C HIS A 63 1.65 6.75 -1.00
N TYR A 64 0.55 7.16 -0.36
CA TYR A 64 0.21 8.57 -0.29
C TYR A 64 1.31 9.37 0.43
N LEU A 65 1.83 8.85 1.53
CA LEU A 65 2.87 9.56 2.29
C LEU A 65 4.15 9.72 1.46
N ILE A 66 4.46 8.74 0.64
CA ILE A 66 5.60 8.85 -0.28
C ILE A 66 5.34 9.96 -1.30
N ASP A 67 4.15 9.96 -1.88
CA ASP A 67 3.78 10.96 -2.89
C ASP A 67 3.75 12.38 -2.30
N ALA A 68 3.38 12.50 -1.03
CA ALA A 68 3.27 13.81 -0.37
C ALA A 68 4.61 14.38 0.07
N ASP A 69 5.64 13.55 0.12
CA ASP A 69 6.98 13.99 0.52
C ASP A 69 7.77 14.36 -0.74
N PRO A 70 8.18 15.63 -0.92
CA PRO A 70 8.81 16.05 -2.18
C PRO A 70 10.07 15.27 -2.52
N VAL A 71 10.86 14.88 -1.53
CA VAL A 71 12.09 14.12 -1.77
C VAL A 71 11.77 12.71 -2.22
N LEU A 72 10.85 12.04 -1.51
CA LEU A 72 10.47 10.68 -1.85
C LEU A 72 9.70 10.63 -3.17
N GLN A 73 8.82 11.59 -3.39
CA GLN A 73 8.04 11.67 -4.62
C GLN A 73 8.97 11.75 -5.83
N LYS A 74 10.02 12.56 -5.72
CA LYS A 74 10.97 12.69 -6.80
C LYS A 74 11.78 11.41 -6.99
N LYS A 75 12.18 10.77 -5.89
CA LYS A 75 12.95 9.52 -5.97
C LYS A 75 12.19 8.43 -6.69
N PHE A 76 10.89 8.31 -6.41
CA PHE A 76 10.08 7.23 -6.97
C PHE A 76 9.28 7.63 -8.21
N GLU A 77 9.50 8.84 -8.72
CA GLU A 77 8.83 9.31 -9.92
C GLU A 77 8.90 8.33 -11.09
N PRO A 78 10.03 7.67 -11.35
CA PRO A 78 10.12 6.75 -12.48
C PRO A 78 9.29 5.48 -12.35
N VAL A 79 8.74 5.20 -11.16
CA VAL A 79 8.00 3.94 -10.92
C VAL A 79 6.82 3.80 -11.88
N SER A 80 6.06 4.87 -12.09
CA SER A 80 4.90 4.80 -12.97
C SER A 80 5.30 4.48 -14.41
N LEU A 81 6.48 4.93 -14.83
CA LEU A 81 7.01 4.59 -16.15
C LEU A 81 7.53 3.16 -16.18
N ALA A 82 8.12 2.71 -15.08
CA ALA A 82 8.65 1.35 -14.97
C ALA A 82 7.56 0.31 -15.16
N ILE A 83 6.38 0.58 -14.65
CA ILE A 83 5.24 -0.34 -14.78
C ILE A 83 4.94 -0.59 -16.25
N LYS A 84 5.10 0.42 -17.10
CA LYS A 84 4.84 0.27 -18.52
C LYS A 84 5.98 -0.41 -19.27
N HIS A 85 7.22 -0.17 -18.84
CA HIS A 85 8.37 -0.58 -19.64
C HIS A 85 9.08 -1.83 -19.14
N HIS A 86 8.74 -2.31 -17.94
CA HIS A 86 9.32 -3.55 -17.39
C HIS A 86 10.85 -3.54 -17.37
N ILE A 87 11.43 -2.41 -17.03
CA ILE A 87 12.88 -2.30 -16.95
C ILE A 87 13.36 -2.81 -15.59
N VAL A 88 14.33 -3.73 -15.59
CA VAL A 88 14.77 -4.38 -14.35
C VAL A 88 15.19 -3.39 -13.27
N LYS A 89 15.93 -2.37 -13.65
CA LYS A 89 16.35 -1.33 -12.71
C LYS A 89 15.16 -0.66 -12.05
N ASP A 90 14.13 -0.38 -12.84
CA ASP A 90 12.93 0.25 -12.33
C ASP A 90 12.10 -0.72 -11.49
N GLN A 91 12.20 -2.03 -11.77
CA GLN A 91 11.52 -3.04 -10.95
C GLN A 91 12.08 -3.07 -9.54
N VAL A 92 13.40 -2.88 -9.39
CA VAL A 92 14.00 -2.79 -8.07
C VAL A 92 13.47 -1.54 -7.34
N LEU A 93 13.35 -0.43 -8.06
CA LEU A 93 12.81 0.81 -7.49
C LEU A 93 11.35 0.61 -7.06
N ILE A 94 10.58 -0.12 -7.85
CA ILE A 94 9.20 -0.46 -7.48
C ILE A 94 9.18 -1.22 -6.15
N LEU A 95 10.07 -2.21 -6.02
CA LEU A 95 10.15 -3.00 -4.79
C LEU A 95 10.54 -2.11 -3.60
N GLU A 96 11.48 -1.20 -3.80
CA GLU A 96 11.88 -0.28 -2.75
C GLU A 96 10.70 0.57 -2.29
N GLU A 97 9.91 1.06 -3.23
CA GLU A 97 8.74 1.87 -2.87
C GLU A 97 7.71 1.03 -2.11
N GLU A 98 7.49 -0.21 -2.55
CA GLU A 98 6.55 -1.09 -1.86
C GLU A 98 6.98 -1.35 -0.42
N VAL A 99 8.25 -1.63 -0.20
CA VAL A 99 8.76 -1.86 1.15
C VAL A 99 8.56 -0.60 2.00
N LEU A 100 8.87 0.56 1.45
CA LEU A 100 8.74 1.82 2.16
C LEU A 100 7.26 2.13 2.47
N ALA A 101 6.36 1.85 1.52
CA ALA A 101 4.94 2.10 1.74
C ALA A 101 4.40 1.28 2.91
N TRP A 102 4.78 0.00 3.00
CA TRP A 102 4.39 -0.83 4.14
C TRP A 102 4.96 -0.28 5.45
N HIS A 103 6.22 0.16 5.41
CA HIS A 103 6.87 0.70 6.59
C HIS A 103 6.21 2.00 7.07
N LEU A 104 5.93 2.90 6.14
CA LEU A 104 5.27 4.17 6.48
C LEU A 104 3.85 3.95 6.95
N GLY A 105 3.16 2.95 6.40
CA GLY A 105 1.83 2.59 6.88
C GLY A 105 1.87 2.10 8.31
N GLU A 106 2.85 1.28 8.64
CA GLU A 106 3.01 0.78 10.00
C GLU A 106 3.32 1.93 10.96
N GLN A 107 4.16 2.85 10.56
CA GLN A 107 4.46 4.04 11.36
C GLN A 107 3.22 4.91 11.55
N ALA A 108 2.39 5.02 10.52
CA ALA A 108 1.15 5.78 10.63
C ALA A 108 0.21 5.16 11.64
N ALA A 109 0.12 3.82 11.66
CA ALA A 109 -0.71 3.14 12.65
C ALA A 109 -0.27 3.51 14.05
N ASP A 110 1.04 3.49 14.29
CA ASP A 110 1.58 3.85 15.59
C ASP A 110 1.29 5.31 15.94
N LYS A 111 1.51 6.20 14.99
CA LYS A 111 1.31 7.64 15.18
C LYS A 111 -0.14 7.97 15.53
N TYR A 112 -1.09 7.26 14.94
CA TYR A 112 -2.51 7.56 15.13
C TYR A 112 -3.20 6.59 16.08
N TRP A 113 -2.42 5.85 16.88
CA TRP A 113 -2.94 4.99 17.95
C TRP A 113 -3.86 3.89 17.42
N ILE A 114 -3.50 3.34 16.27
CA ILE A 114 -4.22 2.21 15.68
C ILE A 114 -3.38 0.97 15.91
N SER A 115 -3.80 0.12 16.85
CA SER A 115 -3.04 -1.09 17.10
C SER A 115 -3.35 -2.14 16.04
N ILE A 116 -2.29 -2.74 15.52
CA ILE A 116 -2.38 -3.76 14.48
C ILE A 116 -2.03 -5.11 15.11
N GLY A 117 -2.55 -6.18 14.52
CA GLY A 117 -2.31 -7.51 15.04
C GLY A 117 -1.19 -8.23 14.32
N PRO A 118 -0.89 -9.47 14.73
CA PRO A 118 0.22 -10.23 14.14
C PRO A 118 0.00 -10.58 12.67
N LYS A 119 -1.24 -10.58 12.19
CA LYS A 119 -1.52 -10.89 10.78
C LYS A 119 -1.02 -9.80 9.84
N PHE A 120 -0.75 -8.60 10.35
CA PHE A 120 -0.22 -7.52 9.52
C PHE A 120 1.11 -7.94 8.87
N ARG A 121 2.00 -8.51 9.68
CA ARG A 121 3.31 -8.92 9.19
C ARG A 121 3.20 -10.02 8.14
N GLY A 122 2.27 -10.94 8.33
CA GLY A 122 2.04 -12.00 7.37
C GLY A 122 1.54 -11.47 6.03
N LEU A 123 0.61 -10.52 6.06
CA LEU A 123 0.09 -9.92 4.84
C LEU A 123 1.18 -9.12 4.12
N LYS A 124 1.93 -8.31 4.85
CA LYS A 124 3.05 -7.56 4.29
C LYS A 124 4.03 -8.49 3.59
N SER A 125 4.42 -9.58 4.25
CA SER A 125 5.36 -10.53 3.70
C SER A 125 4.83 -11.18 2.42
N LYS A 126 3.55 -11.55 2.42
CA LYS A 126 2.91 -12.16 1.25
C LYS A 126 2.91 -11.21 0.06
N CYS A 127 2.58 -9.94 0.31
CA CYS A 127 2.54 -8.95 -0.77
C CYS A 127 3.93 -8.66 -1.33
N LEU A 128 4.94 -8.56 -0.46
CA LEU A 128 6.30 -8.30 -0.91
C LEU A 128 6.86 -9.49 -1.69
N LYS A 129 6.53 -10.71 -1.29
CA LYS A 129 6.94 -11.90 -2.04
C LYS A 129 6.33 -11.90 -3.44
N ALA A 130 5.10 -11.42 -3.59
CA ALA A 130 4.48 -11.33 -4.89
C ALA A 130 5.25 -10.37 -5.81
N HIS A 131 5.73 -9.25 -5.27
CA HIS A 131 6.55 -8.31 -6.04
C HIS A 131 7.89 -8.92 -6.43
N ILE A 132 8.49 -9.69 -5.53
CA ILE A 132 9.76 -10.36 -5.84
C ILE A 132 9.56 -11.36 -6.96
N LYS A 133 8.43 -12.07 -6.99
CA LYS A 133 8.14 -13.00 -8.07
C LYS A 133 8.02 -12.29 -9.40
N VAL A 134 7.39 -11.13 -9.42
CA VAL A 134 7.27 -10.34 -10.65
C VAL A 134 8.66 -9.91 -11.11
N LEU A 135 9.51 -9.49 -10.18
CA LEU A 135 10.87 -9.08 -10.51
C LEU A 135 11.66 -10.21 -11.16
N THR A 136 11.57 -11.42 -10.61
CA THR A 136 12.26 -12.56 -11.19
C THR A 136 11.74 -12.92 -12.57
N LYS A 137 10.44 -12.77 -12.79
CA LYS A 137 9.87 -13.07 -14.10
C LYS A 137 10.30 -12.08 -15.16
N VAL A 138 10.51 -10.82 -14.76
CA VAL A 138 10.92 -9.79 -15.69
C VAL A 138 12.36 -9.96 -16.12
N HIS A 139 13.18 -10.62 -15.30
CA HIS A 139 14.56 -10.87 -15.65
C HIS A 139 14.63 -11.82 -16.82
N PRO A 140 15.23 -11.42 -17.93
CA PRO A 140 15.30 -12.29 -19.08
C PRO A 140 16.25 -13.42 -18.82
N LYS A 141 15.90 -14.56 -19.40
CA LYS A 141 16.76 -15.64 -19.32
C LYS A 141 17.85 -15.41 -20.23
N LYS A 142 18.99 -15.44 -19.81
CA LYS A 142 20.04 -15.18 -20.65
C LYS A 142 20.30 -16.36 -21.37
N LYS A 143 20.50 -16.39 -22.52
CA LYS A 143 20.67 -17.44 -23.24
C LYS A 143 21.79 -17.38 -23.85
N GLU A 144 22.34 -17.71 -23.98
CA GLU A 144 23.37 -17.62 -24.62
C GLU A 144 23.72 -18.29 -25.03
#